data_7db37bd9e8dab7d07df91503cee067c6
#
_entry.id   7db37bd9e8dab7d07df91503cee067c6
#
_cell.length_a   1.000
_cell.length_b   1.000
_cell.length_c   1.000
_cell.angle_alpha   90.00
_cell.angle_beta   90.00
_cell.angle_gamma   90.00
#
_symmetry.space_group_name_H-M   'P 1'
#
loop_
_entity.id
_entity.type
_entity.pdbx_description
1 polymer ?
#
loop_
_entity_poly.entity_id
_entity_poly.type
_entity_poly.pdbx_seq_one_letter_code
_entity_poly.pdbx_strand_id
1 'polypeptide(L)'
;LRIDCLYRSTLRYELDQTPTYKAINAISEYVLEYPENTHMQECRDMLLDLNGRLDLKAYESARLYYRMEDYLAARVALRNVLKDDSDNMYREDILYYIAMSSYNYAANSIPSKRRERYLTFIDDYYNFIGEMPDSRYRRELDNVYNKAQKALGRNVSESADHEMTERDFAKERRKLLREERKSKKN
;
A
#
# COMPACT_ATOMS: atom_id res chain seq x y z
N LEU A 1 11.62 35.46 4.18
CA LEU A 1 11.17 35.64 5.58
C LEU A 1 9.78 35.05 5.85
N ARG A 2 8.71 35.41 5.06
CA ARG A 2 7.33 34.89 5.27
C ARG A 2 7.25 33.37 5.13
N ILE A 3 7.86 32.82 4.08
CA ILE A 3 7.90 31.37 3.81
C ILE A 3 8.60 30.61 4.94
N ASP A 4 9.77 31.10 5.37
CA ASP A 4 10.49 30.53 6.52
C ASP A 4 9.67 30.47 7.79
N CYS A 5 8.93 31.54 8.10
CA CYS A 5 8.09 31.61 9.27
C CYS A 5 6.95 30.56 9.17
N LEU A 6 6.32 30.41 8.00
CA LEU A 6 5.30 29.42 7.76
C LEU A 6 5.86 27.99 7.86
N TYR A 7 6.99 27.72 7.23
CA TYR A 7 7.67 26.44 7.32
C TYR A 7 8.01 26.05 8.77
N ARG A 8 8.60 26.99 9.53
CA ARG A 8 8.94 26.76 10.95
C ARG A 8 7.73 26.63 11.87
N SER A 9 6.56 27.12 11.46
CA SER A 9 5.31 26.97 12.21
C SER A 9 4.62 25.63 12.00
N THR A 10 5.13 24.80 11.06
CA THR A 10 4.56 23.47 10.82
C THR A 10 4.86 22.52 11.98
N LEU A 11 3.93 21.60 12.23
CA LEU A 11 3.99 20.68 13.34
C LEU A 11 4.46 19.28 12.88
N ARG A 12 4.75 18.40 13.84
CA ARG A 12 5.05 16.99 13.54
C ARG A 12 3.82 16.31 12.93
N TYR A 13 4.05 15.23 12.15
CA TYR A 13 3.00 14.56 11.37
C TYR A 13 1.81 14.06 12.20
N GLU A 14 2.01 13.74 13.49
CA GLU A 14 0.94 13.26 14.37
C GLU A 14 -0.10 14.33 14.71
N LEU A 15 0.29 15.59 14.62
CA LEU A 15 -0.52 16.76 15.01
C LEU A 15 -1.33 17.30 13.81
N ASP A 16 -2.02 18.42 14.01
CA ASP A 16 -2.75 19.12 12.95
C ASP A 16 -1.84 19.58 11.83
N GLN A 17 -2.22 19.31 10.59
CA GLN A 17 -1.44 19.63 9.38
C GLN A 17 -1.94 20.90 8.65
N THR A 18 -2.90 21.61 9.22
CA THR A 18 -3.36 22.91 8.65
C THR A 18 -2.21 23.89 8.39
N PRO A 19 -1.22 24.06 9.33
CA PRO A 19 -0.04 24.88 9.06
C PRO A 19 0.82 24.35 7.91
N THR A 20 0.95 23.03 7.76
CA THR A 20 1.70 22.37 6.68
C THR A 20 1.10 22.70 5.31
N TYR A 21 -0.22 22.57 5.14
CA TYR A 21 -0.90 22.95 3.90
C TYR A 21 -0.75 24.43 3.58
N LYS A 22 -0.83 25.32 4.58
CA LYS A 22 -0.59 26.76 4.39
C LYS A 22 0.83 27.05 3.92
N ALA A 23 1.83 26.36 4.48
CA ALA A 23 3.22 26.51 4.07
C ALA A 23 3.43 26.02 2.63
N ILE A 24 2.91 24.84 2.28
CA ILE A 24 2.99 24.28 0.91
C ILE A 24 2.39 25.26 -0.10
N ASN A 25 1.18 25.76 0.16
CA ASN A 25 0.52 26.70 -0.75
C ASN A 25 1.35 27.99 -0.94
N ALA A 26 1.84 28.58 0.15
CA ALA A 26 2.64 29.80 0.06
C ALA A 26 3.99 29.59 -0.67
N ILE A 27 4.64 28.43 -0.49
CA ILE A 27 5.87 28.09 -1.20
C ILE A 27 5.57 27.85 -2.68
N SER A 28 4.50 27.14 -3.00
CA SER A 28 4.09 26.86 -4.39
C SER A 28 3.72 28.13 -5.14
N GLU A 29 2.97 29.04 -4.52
CA GLU A 29 2.68 30.37 -5.07
C GLU A 29 3.96 31.16 -5.37
N TYR A 30 4.91 31.17 -4.43
CA TYR A 30 6.18 31.87 -4.59
C TYR A 30 7.05 31.29 -5.72
N VAL A 31 7.11 29.95 -5.83
CA VAL A 31 7.84 29.28 -6.90
C VAL A 31 7.25 29.59 -8.28
N LEU A 32 5.93 29.68 -8.37
CA LEU A 32 5.23 30.03 -9.62
C LEU A 32 5.43 31.49 -10.01
N GLU A 33 5.42 32.41 -9.04
CA GLU A 33 5.56 33.84 -9.27
C GLU A 33 7.02 34.24 -9.60
N TYR A 34 7.99 33.50 -9.02
CA TYR A 34 9.43 33.84 -9.16
C TYR A 34 10.26 32.63 -9.61
N PRO A 35 10.10 32.12 -10.84
CA PRO A 35 10.76 30.89 -11.29
C PRO A 35 12.29 30.97 -11.37
N GLU A 36 12.83 32.16 -11.54
CA GLU A 36 14.30 32.44 -11.64
C GLU A 36 14.93 32.89 -10.31
N ASN A 37 14.25 32.69 -9.18
CA ASN A 37 14.78 33.16 -7.91
C ASN A 37 15.96 32.30 -7.40
N THR A 38 16.86 32.93 -6.62
CA THR A 38 18.05 32.26 -6.06
C THR A 38 17.74 31.23 -4.98
N HIS A 39 16.52 31.25 -4.40
CA HIS A 39 16.08 30.35 -3.32
C HIS A 39 15.24 29.16 -3.84
N MET A 40 15.24 28.93 -5.14
CA MET A 40 14.43 27.86 -5.75
C MET A 40 14.73 26.48 -5.15
N GLN A 41 16.02 26.17 -4.91
CA GLN A 41 16.41 24.89 -4.32
C GLN A 41 15.91 24.75 -2.89
N GLU A 42 16.04 25.79 -2.08
CA GLU A 42 15.52 25.80 -0.70
C GLU A 42 14.00 25.59 -0.66
N CYS A 43 13.27 26.21 -1.59
CA CYS A 43 11.83 26.03 -1.71
C CYS A 43 11.45 24.58 -2.08
N ARG A 44 12.19 23.96 -3.00
CA ARG A 44 12.00 22.55 -3.36
C ARG A 44 12.25 21.62 -2.18
N ASP A 45 13.32 21.84 -1.45
CA ASP A 45 13.68 21.03 -0.28
C ASP A 45 12.61 21.14 0.82
N MET A 46 12.09 22.36 1.05
CA MET A 46 10.96 22.57 1.97
C MET A 46 9.70 21.84 1.50
N LEU A 47 9.35 21.89 0.21
CA LEU A 47 8.20 21.19 -0.32
C LEU A 47 8.34 19.65 -0.19
N LEU A 48 9.53 19.11 -0.46
CA LEU A 48 9.81 17.69 -0.27
C LEU A 48 9.62 17.26 1.18
N ASP A 49 10.17 18.03 2.14
CA ASP A 49 9.99 17.72 3.57
C ASP A 49 8.52 17.79 4.00
N LEU A 50 7.80 18.86 3.59
CA LEU A 50 6.40 19.04 3.97
C LEU A 50 5.48 17.96 3.37
N ASN A 51 5.65 17.62 2.09
CA ASN A 51 4.91 16.53 1.45
C ASN A 51 5.24 15.19 2.10
N GLY A 52 6.53 14.92 2.39
CA GLY A 52 6.93 13.70 3.10
C GLY A 52 6.29 13.55 4.48
N ARG A 53 6.02 14.66 5.19
CA ARG A 53 5.27 14.61 6.48
C ARG A 53 3.79 14.26 6.26
N LEU A 54 3.17 14.76 5.19
CA LEU A 54 1.79 14.42 4.84
C LEU A 54 1.68 12.94 4.44
N ASP A 55 2.63 12.45 3.64
CA ASP A 55 2.73 11.05 3.24
C ASP A 55 2.88 10.15 4.45
N LEU A 56 3.79 10.50 5.37
CA LEU A 56 3.97 9.76 6.61
C LEU A 56 2.70 9.73 7.45
N LYS A 57 2.00 10.86 7.56
CA LYS A 57 0.74 10.92 8.29
C LYS A 57 -0.32 10.01 7.68
N ALA A 58 -0.49 10.06 6.37
CA ALA A 58 -1.45 9.23 5.65
C ALA A 58 -1.14 7.74 5.85
N TYR A 59 0.13 7.36 5.64
CA TYR A 59 0.60 5.99 5.84
C TYR A 59 0.42 5.50 7.28
N GLU A 60 0.91 6.22 8.29
CA GLU A 60 0.84 5.79 9.69
C GLU A 60 -0.60 5.75 10.22
N SER A 61 -1.46 6.66 9.78
CA SER A 61 -2.89 6.64 10.12
C SER A 61 -3.58 5.38 9.58
N ALA A 62 -3.25 4.98 8.35
CA ALA A 62 -3.79 3.74 7.76
C ALA A 62 -3.17 2.48 8.38
N ARG A 63 -1.85 2.50 8.66
CA ARG A 63 -1.15 1.40 9.32
C ARG A 63 -1.62 1.17 10.76
N LEU A 64 -2.17 2.17 11.42
CA LEU A 64 -2.72 2.02 12.76
C LEU A 64 -3.78 0.91 12.83
N TYR A 65 -4.66 0.79 11.83
CA TYR A 65 -5.64 -0.29 11.76
C TYR A 65 -4.97 -1.68 11.72
N TYR A 66 -3.82 -1.81 11.04
CA TYR A 66 -3.05 -3.06 11.04
C TYR A 66 -2.52 -3.40 12.44
N ARG A 67 -2.01 -2.43 13.18
CA ARG A 67 -1.54 -2.61 14.56
C ARG A 67 -2.68 -2.94 15.53
N MET A 68 -3.89 -2.48 15.23
CA MET A 68 -5.11 -2.80 15.98
C MET A 68 -5.73 -4.15 15.56
N GLU A 69 -5.08 -4.87 14.62
CA GLU A 69 -5.53 -6.14 14.05
C GLU A 69 -6.87 -6.05 13.28
N ASP A 70 -7.34 -4.84 12.98
CA ASP A 70 -8.46 -4.65 12.04
C ASP A 70 -7.93 -4.70 10.60
N TYR A 71 -7.63 -5.92 10.16
CA TYR A 71 -6.99 -6.15 8.87
C TYR A 71 -7.84 -5.75 7.68
N LEU A 72 -9.17 -5.82 7.79
CA LEU A 72 -10.05 -5.37 6.72
C LEU A 72 -10.01 -3.85 6.57
N ALA A 73 -10.14 -3.11 7.67
CA ALA A 73 -10.04 -1.65 7.67
C ALA A 73 -8.64 -1.19 7.25
N ALA A 74 -7.58 -1.86 7.73
CA ALA A 74 -6.19 -1.59 7.33
C ALA A 74 -6.02 -1.67 5.81
N ARG A 75 -6.48 -2.76 5.20
CA ARG A 75 -6.39 -2.96 3.74
C ARG A 75 -7.12 -1.87 2.96
N VAL A 76 -8.32 -1.50 3.40
CA VAL A 76 -9.12 -0.45 2.75
C VAL A 76 -8.45 0.92 2.92
N ALA A 77 -8.04 1.27 4.14
CA ALA A 77 -7.39 2.55 4.43
C ALA A 77 -6.07 2.72 3.64
N LEU A 78 -5.21 1.69 3.63
CA LEU A 78 -3.95 1.71 2.88
C LEU A 78 -4.16 1.83 1.36
N ARG A 79 -5.18 1.17 0.80
CA ARG A 79 -5.54 1.34 -0.61
C ARG A 79 -6.04 2.75 -0.92
N ASN A 80 -6.78 3.36 -0.01
CA ASN A 80 -7.22 4.75 -0.18
C ASN A 80 -6.02 5.70 -0.19
N VAL A 81 -5.00 5.49 0.67
CA VAL A 81 -3.76 6.30 0.62
C VAL A 81 -3.14 6.27 -0.78
N LEU A 82 -2.97 5.08 -1.40
CA LEU A 82 -2.41 4.96 -2.76
C LEU A 82 -3.35 5.47 -3.86
N LYS A 83 -4.65 5.50 -3.61
CA LYS A 83 -5.62 6.08 -4.54
C LYS A 83 -5.57 7.60 -4.53
N ASP A 84 -5.36 8.20 -3.35
CA ASP A 84 -5.32 9.65 -3.16
C ASP A 84 -3.95 10.19 -3.60
N ASP A 85 -2.88 9.45 -3.34
CA ASP A 85 -1.51 9.77 -3.75
C ASP A 85 -0.76 8.50 -4.19
N SER A 86 -0.66 8.31 -5.51
CA SER A 86 0.02 7.16 -6.11
C SER A 86 1.54 7.19 -5.91
N ASP A 87 2.11 8.37 -5.72
CA ASP A 87 3.56 8.61 -5.64
C ASP A 87 4.05 8.75 -4.20
N ASN A 88 3.18 8.40 -3.23
CA ASN A 88 3.51 8.42 -1.81
C ASN A 88 4.85 7.72 -1.53
N MET A 89 5.75 8.41 -0.80
CA MET A 89 7.11 7.91 -0.55
C MET A 89 7.16 6.61 0.26
N TYR A 90 6.06 6.23 0.92
CA TYR A 90 5.90 4.97 1.66
C TYR A 90 5.20 3.87 0.84
N ARG A 91 5.12 4.01 -0.49
CA ARG A 91 4.42 3.09 -1.39
C ARG A 91 4.80 1.63 -1.18
N GLU A 92 6.10 1.33 -1.04
CA GLU A 92 6.59 -0.04 -0.79
C GLU A 92 6.01 -0.61 0.51
N ASP A 93 6.08 0.16 1.61
CA ASP A 93 5.54 -0.24 2.90
C ASP A 93 4.02 -0.39 2.86
N ILE A 94 3.33 0.51 2.17
CA ILE A 94 1.86 0.47 2.01
C ILE A 94 1.44 -0.81 1.28
N LEU A 95 2.06 -1.13 0.15
CA LEU A 95 1.77 -2.34 -0.62
C LEU A 95 2.06 -3.61 0.20
N TYR A 96 3.15 -3.63 0.95
CA TYR A 96 3.46 -4.72 1.88
C TYR A 96 2.34 -4.91 2.92
N TYR A 97 1.92 -3.83 3.60
CA TYR A 97 0.87 -3.93 4.60
C TYR A 97 -0.51 -4.23 4.00
N ILE A 98 -0.79 -3.86 2.75
CA ILE A 98 -1.99 -4.30 2.04
C ILE A 98 -1.99 -5.83 1.91
N ALA A 99 -0.89 -6.41 1.42
CA ALA A 99 -0.77 -7.87 1.26
C ALA A 99 -0.84 -8.60 2.61
N MET A 100 -0.10 -8.12 3.63
CA MET A 100 -0.12 -8.71 4.97
C MET A 100 -1.48 -8.61 5.64
N SER A 101 -2.20 -7.50 5.44
CA SER A 101 -3.58 -7.33 5.94
C SER A 101 -4.51 -8.36 5.31
N SER A 102 -4.43 -8.55 3.99
CA SER A 102 -5.23 -9.54 3.27
C SER A 102 -4.96 -10.96 3.75
N TYR A 103 -3.68 -11.30 3.98
CA TYR A 103 -3.30 -12.61 4.51
C TYR A 103 -3.85 -12.84 5.93
N ASN A 104 -3.61 -11.90 6.84
CA ASN A 104 -4.05 -12.03 8.23
C ASN A 104 -5.59 -12.06 8.32
N TYR A 105 -6.27 -11.27 7.49
CA TYR A 105 -7.72 -11.32 7.38
C TYR A 105 -8.23 -12.69 6.90
N ALA A 106 -7.55 -13.31 5.94
CA ALA A 106 -7.87 -14.65 5.47
C ALA A 106 -7.61 -15.71 6.56
N ALA A 107 -6.44 -15.66 7.20
CA ALA A 107 -6.02 -16.61 8.23
C ALA A 107 -6.98 -16.63 9.44
N ASN A 108 -7.45 -15.46 9.85
CA ASN A 108 -8.39 -15.28 10.98
C ASN A 108 -9.86 -15.45 10.58
N SER A 109 -10.14 -15.89 9.36
CA SER A 109 -11.51 -16.05 8.85
C SER A 109 -12.11 -17.42 9.17
N ILE A 110 -13.44 -17.47 9.21
CA ILE A 110 -14.19 -18.72 9.26
C ILE A 110 -13.90 -19.59 8.02
N PRO A 111 -13.93 -20.92 8.13
CA PRO A 111 -13.55 -21.82 7.03
C PRO A 111 -14.27 -21.53 5.71
N SER A 112 -15.56 -21.21 5.75
CA SER A 112 -16.37 -20.93 4.54
C SER A 112 -15.94 -19.68 3.75
N LYS A 113 -15.26 -18.71 4.39
CA LYS A 113 -14.78 -17.47 3.76
C LYS A 113 -13.28 -17.47 3.49
N ARG A 114 -12.55 -18.42 4.10
CA ARG A 114 -11.09 -18.44 4.08
C ARG A 114 -10.52 -18.56 2.67
N ARG A 115 -11.11 -19.43 1.84
CA ARG A 115 -10.65 -19.64 0.46
C ARG A 115 -10.72 -18.36 -0.38
N GLU A 116 -11.86 -17.68 -0.38
CA GLU A 116 -12.07 -16.43 -1.12
C GLU A 116 -11.06 -15.36 -0.69
N ARG A 117 -10.82 -15.25 0.63
CA ARG A 117 -9.91 -14.25 1.21
C ARG A 117 -8.45 -14.54 0.92
N TYR A 118 -8.03 -15.81 0.89
CA TYR A 118 -6.68 -16.15 0.43
C TYR A 118 -6.48 -15.84 -1.05
N LEU A 119 -7.48 -15.95 -1.90
CA LEU A 119 -7.38 -15.52 -3.29
C LEU A 119 -7.17 -14.00 -3.39
N THR A 120 -7.88 -13.22 -2.56
CA THR A 120 -7.66 -11.77 -2.47
C THR A 120 -6.22 -11.43 -2.02
N PHE A 121 -5.67 -12.18 -1.05
CA PHE A 121 -4.27 -12.02 -0.67
C PHE A 121 -3.31 -12.32 -1.83
N ILE A 122 -3.58 -13.39 -2.59
CA ILE A 122 -2.75 -13.74 -3.76
C ILE A 122 -2.76 -12.61 -4.80
N ASP A 123 -3.91 -11.97 -5.06
CA ASP A 123 -4.01 -10.80 -5.93
C ASP A 123 -3.13 -9.65 -5.40
N ASP A 124 -3.19 -9.36 -4.10
CA ASP A 124 -2.38 -8.28 -3.47
C ASP A 124 -0.88 -8.64 -3.45
N TYR A 125 -0.52 -9.93 -3.27
CA TYR A 125 0.85 -10.41 -3.34
C TYR A 125 1.45 -10.18 -4.73
N TYR A 126 0.73 -10.57 -5.80
CA TYR A 126 1.24 -10.37 -7.17
C TYR A 126 1.31 -8.90 -7.55
N ASN A 127 0.40 -8.07 -7.08
CA ASN A 127 0.49 -6.63 -7.26
C ASN A 127 1.79 -6.08 -6.62
N PHE A 128 2.09 -6.50 -5.39
CA PHE A 128 3.32 -6.11 -4.71
C PHE A 128 4.57 -6.56 -5.49
N ILE A 129 4.64 -7.83 -5.90
CA ILE A 129 5.81 -8.37 -6.60
C ILE A 129 6.00 -7.73 -7.97
N GLY A 130 4.90 -7.41 -8.67
CA GLY A 130 4.94 -6.74 -9.97
C GLY A 130 5.48 -5.31 -9.87
N GLU A 131 5.18 -4.60 -8.79
CA GLU A 131 5.65 -3.22 -8.59
C GLU A 131 7.02 -3.15 -7.91
N MET A 132 7.31 -4.07 -6.98
CA MET A 132 8.49 -4.05 -6.10
C MET A 132 9.23 -5.41 -6.13
N PRO A 133 9.82 -5.82 -7.28
CA PRO A 133 10.45 -7.14 -7.41
C PRO A 133 11.65 -7.34 -6.49
N ASP A 134 12.42 -6.27 -6.22
CA ASP A 134 13.64 -6.29 -5.40
C ASP A 134 13.42 -5.80 -3.97
N SER A 135 12.17 -5.81 -3.50
CA SER A 135 11.80 -5.33 -2.17
C SER A 135 12.46 -6.13 -1.04
N ARG A 136 12.82 -5.41 0.04
CA ARG A 136 13.25 -6.02 1.31
C ARG A 136 12.22 -6.97 1.91
N TYR A 137 10.94 -6.78 1.61
CA TYR A 137 9.82 -7.60 2.11
C TYR A 137 9.56 -8.85 1.27
N ARG A 138 10.24 -9.01 0.12
CA ARG A 138 10.03 -10.11 -0.83
C ARG A 138 10.05 -11.47 -0.14
N ARG A 139 11.11 -11.76 0.58
CA ARG A 139 11.31 -13.06 1.25
C ARG A 139 10.20 -13.39 2.25
N GLU A 140 9.75 -12.38 2.99
CA GLU A 140 8.67 -12.56 3.97
C GLU A 140 7.35 -12.86 3.27
N LEU A 141 7.00 -12.08 2.25
CA LEU A 141 5.78 -12.28 1.47
C LEU A 141 5.77 -13.61 0.72
N ASP A 142 6.91 -14.06 0.17
CA ASP A 142 7.03 -15.39 -0.44
C ASP A 142 6.74 -16.52 0.56
N ASN A 143 7.23 -16.39 1.80
CA ASN A 143 6.94 -17.36 2.86
C ASN A 143 5.44 -17.39 3.21
N VAL A 144 4.81 -16.21 3.27
CA VAL A 144 3.38 -16.08 3.56
C VAL A 144 2.54 -16.59 2.39
N TYR A 145 2.96 -16.32 1.16
CA TYR A 145 2.36 -16.86 -0.06
C TYR A 145 2.36 -18.39 -0.08
N ASN A 146 3.50 -19.00 0.25
CA ASN A 146 3.62 -20.46 0.34
C ASN A 146 2.67 -21.05 1.41
N LYS A 147 2.49 -20.36 2.55
CA LYS A 147 1.50 -20.77 3.57
C LYS A 147 0.08 -20.69 3.04
N ALA A 148 -0.26 -19.63 2.31
CA ALA A 148 -1.57 -19.46 1.70
C ALA A 148 -1.86 -20.53 0.64
N GLN A 149 -0.87 -20.86 -0.20
CA GLN A 149 -0.99 -21.95 -1.19
C GLN A 149 -1.25 -23.31 -0.53
N LYS A 150 -0.52 -23.64 0.53
CA LYS A 150 -0.77 -24.85 1.33
C LYS A 150 -2.19 -24.87 1.91
N ALA A 151 -2.66 -23.73 2.44
CA ALA A 151 -4.01 -23.61 2.99
C ALA A 151 -5.10 -23.77 1.91
N LEU A 152 -4.79 -23.47 0.65
CA LEU A 152 -5.66 -23.69 -0.51
C LEU A 152 -5.58 -25.11 -1.06
N GLY A 153 -4.73 -25.99 -0.50
CA GLY A 153 -4.55 -27.37 -0.96
C GLY A 153 -3.67 -27.49 -2.22
N ARG A 154 -2.81 -26.51 -2.50
CA ARG A 154 -1.92 -26.49 -3.66
C ARG A 154 -0.51 -26.96 -3.28
N ASN A 155 0.12 -27.80 -4.12
CA ASN A 155 1.51 -28.21 -3.92
C ASN A 155 2.46 -27.07 -4.30
N VAL A 156 3.31 -26.68 -3.36
CA VAL A 156 4.27 -25.57 -3.49
C VAL A 156 5.41 -25.86 -4.47
N SER A 157 5.64 -27.16 -4.81
CA SER A 157 6.73 -27.59 -5.68
C SER A 157 6.58 -27.23 -7.16
N GLU A 158 5.36 -26.88 -7.61
CA GLU A 158 5.10 -26.54 -9.02
C GLU A 158 5.10 -25.02 -9.29
N SER A 159 5.13 -24.19 -8.26
CA SER A 159 4.99 -22.73 -8.41
C SER A 159 6.31 -21.96 -8.38
N ALA A 160 7.44 -22.61 -8.08
CA ALA A 160 8.72 -21.94 -7.89
C ALA A 160 9.43 -21.57 -9.20
N ASP A 161 9.09 -22.22 -10.33
CA ASP A 161 9.82 -22.07 -11.60
C ASP A 161 8.97 -21.45 -12.74
N HIS A 162 7.73 -21.05 -12.47
CA HIS A 162 6.88 -20.47 -13.50
C HIS A 162 6.58 -18.99 -13.16
N GLU A 163 7.17 -18.09 -13.91
CA GLU A 163 6.75 -16.68 -14.00
C GLU A 163 5.33 -16.64 -14.58
N MET A 164 4.32 -16.76 -13.70
CA MET A 164 2.92 -16.71 -14.12
C MET A 164 2.61 -15.31 -14.65
N THR A 165 2.23 -15.25 -15.91
CA THR A 165 1.77 -14.01 -16.52
C THR A 165 0.40 -13.60 -15.95
N GLU A 166 0.05 -12.30 -16.01
CA GLU A 166 -1.30 -11.80 -15.62
C GLU A 166 -2.45 -12.59 -16.29
N ARG A 167 -2.20 -13.10 -17.52
CA ARG A 167 -3.17 -13.90 -18.27
C ARG A 167 -3.40 -15.28 -17.67
N ASP A 168 -2.35 -15.92 -17.17
CA ASP A 168 -2.44 -17.23 -16.52
C ASP A 168 -3.15 -17.09 -15.16
N PHE A 169 -2.89 -15.99 -14.48
CA PHE A 169 -3.54 -15.63 -13.23
C PHE A 169 -5.06 -15.42 -13.41
N ALA A 170 -5.45 -14.65 -14.44
CA ALA A 170 -6.86 -14.43 -14.77
C ALA A 170 -7.59 -15.74 -15.16
N LYS A 171 -6.90 -16.66 -15.86
CA LYS A 171 -7.44 -17.98 -16.20
C LYS A 171 -7.67 -18.84 -14.97
N GLU A 172 -6.70 -18.87 -14.06
CA GLU A 172 -6.80 -19.69 -12.86
C GLU A 172 -7.89 -19.18 -11.91
N ARG A 173 -7.99 -17.86 -11.73
CA ARG A 173 -9.08 -17.23 -11.00
C ARG A 173 -10.47 -17.58 -11.58
N ARG A 174 -10.61 -17.53 -12.92
CA ARG A 174 -11.85 -17.93 -13.60
C ARG A 174 -12.17 -19.42 -13.40
N LYS A 175 -11.16 -20.30 -13.37
CA LYS A 175 -11.33 -21.73 -13.11
C LYS A 175 -11.87 -21.98 -11.70
N LEU A 176 -11.25 -21.34 -10.70
CA LEU A 176 -11.66 -21.44 -9.30
C LEU A 176 -13.10 -20.96 -9.06
N LEU A 177 -13.46 -19.80 -9.64
CA LEU A 177 -14.82 -19.29 -9.57
C LEU A 177 -15.87 -20.21 -10.23
N ARG A 178 -15.48 -20.96 -11.28
CA ARG A 178 -16.35 -21.96 -11.91
C ARG A 178 -16.53 -23.20 -11.03
N GLU A 179 -15.49 -23.65 -10.36
CA GLU A 179 -15.54 -24.78 -9.42
C GLU A 179 -16.38 -24.45 -8.19
N GLU A 180 -16.26 -23.26 -7.64
CA GLU A 180 -17.13 -22.79 -6.54
C GLU A 180 -18.62 -22.73 -6.95
N ARG A 181 -18.92 -22.29 -8.17
CA ARG A 181 -20.31 -22.28 -8.67
C ARG A 181 -20.87 -23.67 -8.86
N LYS A 182 -20.03 -24.67 -9.19
CA LYS A 182 -20.43 -26.06 -9.30
C LYS A 182 -20.68 -26.71 -7.94
N SER A 183 -19.83 -26.42 -6.94
CA SER A 183 -19.97 -26.94 -5.58
C SER A 183 -21.19 -26.39 -4.82
N LYS A 184 -21.67 -25.20 -5.20
CA LYS A 184 -22.90 -24.59 -4.64
C LYS A 184 -24.19 -25.09 -5.28
N LYS A 185 -24.12 -25.88 -6.38
CA LYS A 185 -25.27 -26.44 -7.08
C LYS A 185 -25.53 -27.89 -6.76
N ASN A 186 -24.62 -28.55 -6.06
CA ASN A 186 -24.77 -29.89 -5.48
C ASN A 186 -24.99 -29.78 -3.96
#